data_f4bf7040a048523aa0245b0238ee940e
#
_entry.id   f4bf7040a048523aa0245b0238ee940e
#
_cell.length_a   1.000
_cell.length_b   1.000
_cell.length_c   1.000
_cell.angle_alpha   90.00
_cell.angle_beta   90.00
_cell.angle_gamma   90.00
#
_symmetry.space_group_name_H-M   'P 1'
#
loop_
_entity.id
_entity.type
_entity.pdbx_description
1 polymer ?
#
loop_
_entity_poly.entity_id
_entity_poly.type
_entity_poly.pdbx_seq_one_letter_code
_entity_poly.pdbx_strand_id
1 'polypeptide(L)'
;WQYREKITEAIATQGTPHKLDVTLGASRLSEFVTEVPALISRVDGQATTVMFGHLGDGNVHVNILGADGDEPNEGVDDVVLNYVAQLGGSISAEHGIGTAKREFLHLNRSEAELAAFRAIKKGLDPRGVLNPNVLIPPEYS
;
A
#
# COMPACT_ATOMS: atom_id res chain seq x y z
N TRP A 1 21.99 5.47 13.01
CA TRP A 1 20.81 6.19 12.48
C TRP A 1 21.00 6.57 11.00
N GLN A 2 22.16 7.01 10.58
CA GLN A 2 22.45 7.34 9.18
C GLN A 2 22.12 6.22 8.18
N TYR A 3 22.30 4.95 8.55
CA TYR A 3 21.93 3.83 7.66
C TYR A 3 20.42 3.79 7.41
N ARG A 4 19.59 4.06 8.44
CA ARG A 4 18.13 4.08 8.31
C ARG A 4 17.67 5.21 7.37
N GLU A 5 18.25 6.40 7.52
CA GLU A 5 17.88 7.57 6.71
C GLU A 5 18.24 7.40 5.23
N LYS A 6 19.31 6.65 4.93
CA LYS A 6 19.80 6.44 3.56
C LYS A 6 19.19 5.24 2.83
N ILE A 7 18.35 4.43 3.47
CA ILE A 7 17.75 3.24 2.83
C ILE A 7 16.97 3.64 1.57
N THR A 8 16.11 4.65 1.66
CA THR A 8 15.30 5.12 0.52
C THR A 8 16.16 5.64 -0.63
N GLU A 9 17.22 6.38 -0.33
CA GLU A 9 18.17 6.86 -1.34
C GLU A 9 18.92 5.69 -1.99
N ALA A 10 19.35 4.72 -1.19
CA ALA A 10 20.05 3.54 -1.69
C ALA A 10 19.17 2.69 -2.63
N ILE A 11 17.89 2.52 -2.30
CA ILE A 11 16.93 1.83 -3.18
C ILE A 11 16.77 2.61 -4.49
N ALA A 12 16.62 3.94 -4.42
CA ALA A 12 16.47 4.79 -5.59
C ALA A 12 17.67 4.76 -6.55
N THR A 13 18.86 4.37 -6.09
CA THR A 13 20.02 4.16 -6.99
C THR A 13 19.90 2.91 -7.85
N GLN A 14 19.02 1.99 -7.51
CA GLN A 14 18.81 0.75 -8.26
C GLN A 14 17.68 0.89 -9.29
N GLY A 15 16.89 1.96 -9.23
CA GLY A 15 15.78 2.20 -10.14
C GLY A 15 14.64 2.97 -9.49
N THR A 16 13.48 2.94 -10.12
CA THR A 16 12.25 3.55 -9.60
C THR A 16 11.41 2.50 -8.86
N PRO A 17 11.47 2.43 -7.51
CA PRO A 17 10.72 1.43 -6.79
C PRO A 17 9.22 1.76 -6.76
N HIS A 18 8.40 0.75 -7.00
CA HIS A 18 7.00 0.77 -6.61
C HIS A 18 6.90 0.65 -5.09
N LYS A 19 6.11 1.50 -4.44
CA LYS A 19 6.13 1.65 -2.98
C LYS A 19 4.77 1.40 -2.36
N LEU A 20 4.72 0.42 -1.47
CA LEU A 20 3.58 0.21 -0.58
C LEU A 20 3.98 0.55 0.86
N ASP A 21 3.03 1.09 1.59
CA ASP A 21 3.18 1.52 2.98
C ASP A 21 2.01 0.93 3.76
N VAL A 22 2.28 -0.05 4.61
CA VAL A 22 1.28 -0.87 5.28
C VAL A 22 1.55 -0.99 6.77
N THR A 23 0.52 -1.33 7.56
CA THR A 23 0.68 -1.56 9.00
C THR A 23 0.12 -2.93 9.38
N LEU A 24 0.82 -3.64 10.24
CA LEU A 24 0.41 -4.93 10.77
C LEU A 24 0.58 -4.99 12.29
N GLY A 25 -0.23 -5.81 12.95
CA GLY A 25 0.02 -6.14 14.34
C GLY A 25 1.39 -6.80 14.52
N ALA A 26 2.10 -6.49 15.61
CA ALA A 26 3.46 -6.97 15.86
C ALA A 26 3.62 -8.50 15.73
N SER A 27 2.58 -9.27 16.12
CA SER A 27 2.57 -10.73 16.00
C SER A 27 2.53 -11.26 14.56
N ARG A 28 2.19 -10.40 13.60
CA ARG A 28 2.08 -10.75 12.17
C ARG A 28 3.27 -10.27 11.34
N LEU A 29 4.14 -9.44 11.89
CA LEU A 29 5.27 -8.88 11.15
C LEU A 29 6.22 -9.95 10.61
N SER A 30 6.58 -10.95 11.43
CA SER A 30 7.47 -12.03 11.02
C SER A 30 6.89 -12.82 9.84
N GLU A 31 5.61 -13.17 9.91
CA GLU A 31 4.89 -13.86 8.84
C GLU A 31 4.88 -13.01 7.57
N PHE A 32 4.51 -11.74 7.68
CA PHE A 32 4.44 -10.82 6.55
C PHE A 32 5.78 -10.67 5.82
N VAL A 33 6.86 -10.36 6.55
CA VAL A 33 8.18 -10.12 5.92
C VAL A 33 8.77 -11.39 5.30
N THR A 34 8.33 -12.58 5.74
CA THR A 34 8.76 -13.86 5.18
C THR A 34 7.99 -14.21 3.91
N GLU A 35 6.67 -14.01 3.91
CA GLU A 35 5.80 -14.48 2.82
C GLU A 35 5.71 -13.49 1.64
N VAL A 36 5.74 -12.18 1.91
CA VAL A 36 5.52 -11.16 0.86
C VAL A 36 6.50 -11.24 -0.31
N PRO A 37 7.82 -11.46 -0.12
CA PRO A 37 8.73 -11.61 -1.26
C PRO A 37 8.35 -12.78 -2.17
N ALA A 38 7.87 -13.88 -1.60
CA ALA A 38 7.43 -15.05 -2.38
C ALA A 38 6.11 -14.78 -3.12
N LEU A 39 5.19 -14.02 -2.52
CA LEU A 39 3.96 -13.58 -3.19
C LEU A 39 4.25 -12.69 -4.39
N ILE A 40 5.12 -11.69 -4.21
CA ILE A 40 5.54 -10.78 -5.28
C ILE A 40 6.24 -11.55 -6.40
N SER A 41 7.16 -12.47 -6.06
CA SER A 41 7.89 -13.28 -7.04
C SER A 41 7.00 -14.22 -7.88
N ARG A 42 5.80 -14.54 -7.44
CA ARG A 42 4.81 -15.29 -8.25
C ARG A 42 4.15 -14.42 -9.33
N VAL A 43 4.05 -13.12 -9.10
CA VAL A 43 3.51 -12.13 -10.06
C VAL A 43 4.62 -11.65 -10.99
N ASP A 44 5.76 -11.35 -10.41
CA ASP A 44 6.95 -10.90 -11.13
C ASP A 44 8.19 -11.65 -10.63
N GLY A 45 8.58 -12.68 -11.37
CA GLY A 45 9.71 -13.54 -11.02
C GLY A 45 11.08 -12.86 -11.04
N GLN A 46 11.17 -11.63 -11.57
CA GLN A 46 12.41 -10.83 -11.62
C GLN A 46 12.39 -9.69 -10.60
N ALA A 47 11.28 -9.50 -9.91
CA ALA A 47 11.16 -8.41 -8.93
C ALA A 47 12.06 -8.62 -7.72
N THR A 48 12.69 -7.54 -7.28
CA THR A 48 13.42 -7.46 -6.02
C THR A 48 12.60 -6.71 -4.99
N THR A 49 12.39 -7.33 -3.83
CA THR A 49 11.62 -6.75 -2.73
C THR A 49 12.56 -6.28 -1.61
N VAL A 50 12.48 -5.01 -1.25
CA VAL A 50 13.21 -4.43 -0.12
C VAL A 50 12.21 -3.89 0.88
N MET A 51 12.24 -4.43 2.10
CA MET A 51 11.34 -4.01 3.18
C MET A 51 12.13 -3.39 4.33
N PHE A 52 11.59 -2.32 4.87
CA PHE A 52 12.06 -1.68 6.09
C PHE A 52 10.88 -0.99 6.78
N GLY A 53 11.03 -0.61 8.04
CA GLY A 53 9.92 0.05 8.73
C GLY A 53 10.15 0.25 10.21
N HIS A 54 9.06 0.41 10.94
CA HIS A 54 9.04 0.68 12.37
C HIS A 54 8.43 -0.51 13.13
N LEU A 55 9.27 -1.29 13.79
CA LEU A 55 8.80 -2.47 14.53
C LEU A 55 7.80 -2.10 15.64
N GLY A 56 7.93 -0.91 16.23
CA GLY A 56 7.11 -0.48 17.37
C GLY A 56 5.64 -0.25 17.05
N ASP A 57 5.33 0.24 15.86
CA ASP A 57 3.97 0.52 15.39
C ASP A 57 3.51 -0.41 14.25
N GLY A 58 4.38 -1.34 13.86
CA GLY A 58 4.06 -2.31 12.82
C GLY A 58 4.06 -1.76 11.41
N ASN A 59 4.58 -0.57 11.18
CA ASN A 59 4.69 0.03 9.85
C ASN A 59 5.77 -0.66 9.03
N VAL A 60 5.41 -1.08 7.81
CA VAL A 60 6.32 -1.69 6.84
C VAL A 60 6.22 -0.98 5.50
N HIS A 61 7.33 -0.42 5.07
CA HIS A 61 7.50 0.08 3.70
C HIS A 61 7.98 -1.09 2.82
N VAL A 62 7.17 -1.47 1.85
CA VAL A 62 7.51 -2.48 0.86
C VAL A 62 7.90 -1.78 -0.43
N ASN A 63 9.17 -1.89 -0.81
CA ASN A 63 9.68 -1.32 -2.05
C ASN A 63 9.95 -2.47 -3.02
N ILE A 64 9.39 -2.38 -4.21
CA ILE A 64 9.43 -3.42 -5.22
C ILE A 64 10.07 -2.82 -6.47
N LEU A 65 11.18 -3.41 -6.91
CA LEU A 65 11.84 -3.07 -8.16
C LEU A 65 11.59 -4.21 -9.12
N GLY A 66 11.08 -3.92 -10.31
CA GLY A 66 10.98 -4.89 -11.39
C GLY A 66 12.35 -5.18 -12.04
N ALA A 67 12.34 -5.86 -13.17
CA ALA A 67 13.55 -6.15 -13.92
C ALA A 67 14.33 -4.86 -14.26
N ASP A 68 15.65 -4.91 -14.12
CA ASP A 68 16.56 -3.79 -14.45
C ASP A 68 16.22 -2.45 -13.73
N GLY A 69 15.49 -2.51 -12.63
CA GLY A 69 15.08 -1.34 -11.84
C GLY A 69 13.84 -0.62 -12.37
N ASP A 70 13.11 -1.21 -13.30
CA ASP A 70 11.84 -0.71 -13.80
C ASP A 70 10.68 -0.93 -12.81
N GLU A 71 9.49 -0.49 -13.17
CA GLU A 71 8.28 -0.80 -12.40
C GLU A 71 8.00 -2.31 -12.47
N PRO A 72 7.54 -2.94 -11.37
CA PRO A 72 7.16 -4.34 -11.38
C PRO A 72 5.89 -4.58 -12.21
N ASN A 73 5.64 -5.85 -12.55
CA ASN A 73 4.43 -6.26 -13.26
C ASN A 73 3.15 -5.84 -12.50
N GLU A 74 2.08 -5.57 -13.27
CA GLU A 74 0.75 -5.34 -12.70
C GLU A 74 0.32 -6.52 -11.81
N GLY A 75 -0.45 -6.22 -10.75
CA GLY A 75 -0.95 -7.22 -9.81
C GLY A 75 -0.11 -7.40 -8.53
N VAL A 76 1.05 -6.75 -8.40
CA VAL A 76 1.81 -6.79 -7.14
C VAL A 76 1.03 -6.14 -5.99
N ASP A 77 0.26 -5.08 -6.26
CA ASP A 77 -0.61 -4.44 -5.28
C ASP A 77 -1.70 -5.40 -4.79
N ASP A 78 -2.33 -6.11 -5.72
CA ASP A 78 -3.38 -7.08 -5.41
C ASP A 78 -2.89 -8.12 -4.41
N VAL A 79 -1.75 -8.77 -4.67
CA VAL A 79 -1.25 -9.83 -3.80
C VAL A 79 -0.80 -9.32 -2.45
N VAL A 80 -0.13 -8.17 -2.40
CA VAL A 80 0.37 -7.60 -1.14
C VAL A 80 -0.76 -7.03 -0.30
N LEU A 81 -1.64 -6.18 -0.86
CA LEU A 81 -2.69 -5.51 -0.09
C LEU A 81 -3.79 -6.48 0.37
N ASN A 82 -4.15 -7.48 -0.44
CA ASN A 82 -5.03 -8.55 0.00
C ASN A 82 -4.41 -9.37 1.15
N TYR A 83 -3.11 -9.67 1.08
CA TYR A 83 -2.44 -10.40 2.14
C TYR A 83 -2.37 -9.58 3.44
N VAL A 84 -2.09 -8.27 3.36
CA VAL A 84 -2.18 -7.36 4.50
C VAL A 84 -3.55 -7.42 5.17
N ALA A 85 -4.63 -7.33 4.37
CA ALA A 85 -5.99 -7.41 4.87
C ALA A 85 -6.31 -8.76 5.53
N GLN A 86 -5.85 -9.88 4.96
CA GLN A 86 -5.99 -11.22 5.53
C GLN A 86 -5.31 -11.34 6.90
N LEU A 87 -4.18 -10.66 7.09
CA LEU A 87 -3.48 -10.59 8.37
C LEU A 87 -4.11 -9.59 9.37
N GLY A 88 -5.21 -8.93 8.99
CA GLY A 88 -5.88 -7.90 9.80
C GLY A 88 -5.10 -6.58 9.87
N GLY A 89 -4.23 -6.33 8.91
CA GLY A 89 -3.45 -5.11 8.79
C GLY A 89 -4.17 -3.97 8.07
N SER A 90 -3.52 -2.81 7.98
CA SER A 90 -3.98 -1.67 7.20
C SER A 90 -3.20 -1.55 5.90
N ILE A 91 -3.92 -1.34 4.79
CA ILE A 91 -3.33 -1.13 3.45
C ILE A 91 -2.62 0.23 3.31
N SER A 92 -2.74 1.10 4.29
CA SER A 92 -2.00 2.37 4.34
C SER A 92 -1.67 2.72 5.78
N ALA A 93 -0.38 2.86 6.09
CA ALA A 93 0.12 3.27 7.39
C ALA A 93 0.13 4.81 7.52
N GLU A 94 1.00 5.48 6.76
CA GLU A 94 1.25 6.92 6.86
C GLU A 94 0.86 7.69 5.59
N HIS A 95 0.95 7.07 4.40
CA HIS A 95 0.80 7.75 3.12
C HIS A 95 -0.64 8.07 2.72
N GLY A 96 -1.63 7.45 3.34
CA GLY A 96 -3.05 7.59 2.97
C GLY A 96 -3.42 6.74 1.74
N ILE A 97 -4.67 6.84 1.34
CA ILE A 97 -5.24 6.06 0.24
C ILE A 97 -4.99 6.74 -1.13
N GLY A 98 -5.22 8.05 -1.18
CA GLY A 98 -5.05 8.81 -2.43
C GLY A 98 -5.91 8.28 -3.58
N THR A 99 -5.33 8.29 -4.77
CA THR A 99 -5.90 7.67 -5.98
C THR A 99 -5.41 6.24 -6.18
N ALA A 100 -4.18 5.94 -5.75
CA ALA A 100 -3.52 4.67 -6.02
C ALA A 100 -4.16 3.48 -5.30
N LYS A 101 -4.58 3.67 -4.04
CA LYS A 101 -5.15 2.59 -3.21
C LYS A 101 -6.68 2.63 -3.08
N ARG A 102 -7.36 3.52 -3.78
CA ARG A 102 -8.81 3.69 -3.63
C ARG A 102 -9.60 2.43 -3.97
N GLU A 103 -9.19 1.70 -4.98
CA GLU A 103 -9.82 0.44 -5.40
C GLU A 103 -9.73 -0.65 -4.32
N PHE A 104 -8.70 -0.56 -3.46
CA PHE A 104 -8.45 -1.47 -2.34
C PHE A 104 -9.09 -1.02 -1.03
N LEU A 105 -9.78 0.12 -1.00
CA LEU A 105 -10.33 0.68 0.24
C LEU A 105 -11.32 -0.27 0.92
N HIS A 106 -12.05 -1.05 0.13
CA HIS A 106 -12.98 -2.09 0.59
C HIS A 106 -12.30 -3.19 1.44
N LEU A 107 -11.00 -3.39 1.32
CA LEU A 107 -10.26 -4.37 2.13
C LEU A 107 -10.18 -3.97 3.61
N ASN A 108 -10.26 -2.67 3.90
CA ASN A 108 -10.13 -2.15 5.27
C ASN A 108 -11.36 -1.35 5.74
N ARG A 109 -12.38 -1.20 4.92
CA ARG A 109 -13.59 -0.43 5.27
C ARG A 109 -14.84 -1.21 4.90
N SER A 110 -15.78 -1.22 5.82
CA SER A 110 -17.10 -1.79 5.59
C SER A 110 -17.93 -0.93 4.64
N GLU A 111 -18.92 -1.51 4.01
CA GLU A 111 -19.87 -0.76 3.17
C GLU A 111 -20.56 0.39 3.91
N ALA A 112 -20.83 0.23 5.22
CA ALA A 112 -21.40 1.31 6.04
C ALA A 112 -20.44 2.48 6.19
N GLU A 113 -19.13 2.22 6.39
CA GLU A 113 -18.10 3.28 6.45
C GLU A 113 -17.95 3.97 5.10
N LEU A 114 -17.92 3.19 4.00
CA LEU A 114 -17.84 3.74 2.65
C LEU A 114 -19.06 4.62 2.33
N ALA A 115 -20.25 4.20 2.73
CA ALA A 115 -21.48 5.01 2.61
C ALA A 115 -21.38 6.31 3.41
N ALA A 116 -20.85 6.27 4.63
CA ALA A 116 -20.64 7.46 5.45
C ALA A 116 -19.62 8.41 4.80
N PHE A 117 -18.51 7.90 4.25
CA PHE A 117 -17.52 8.73 3.55
C PHE A 117 -18.14 9.44 2.34
N ARG A 118 -18.97 8.72 1.54
CA ARG A 118 -19.71 9.29 0.42
C ARG A 118 -20.68 10.39 0.86
N ALA A 119 -21.42 10.17 1.94
CA ALA A 119 -22.36 11.15 2.46
C ALA A 119 -21.65 12.42 2.94
N ILE A 120 -20.53 12.27 3.65
CA ILE A 120 -19.70 13.41 4.10
C ILE A 120 -19.16 14.18 2.88
N LYS A 121 -18.58 13.46 1.91
CA LYS A 121 -18.05 14.07 0.69
C LYS A 121 -19.13 14.85 -0.05
N LYS A 122 -20.29 14.27 -0.27
CA LYS A 122 -21.42 14.90 -0.95
C LYS A 122 -21.96 16.11 -0.19
N GLY A 123 -21.99 16.04 1.14
CA GLY A 123 -22.44 17.16 1.99
C GLY A 123 -21.51 18.37 1.95
N LEU A 124 -20.19 18.13 1.94
CA LEU A 124 -19.18 19.17 1.94
C LEU A 124 -18.79 19.66 0.54
N ASP A 125 -18.88 18.81 -0.45
CA ASP A 125 -18.52 19.09 -1.85
C ASP A 125 -19.59 18.57 -2.82
N PRO A 126 -20.78 19.18 -2.82
CA PRO A 126 -21.90 18.72 -3.64
C PRO A 126 -21.62 18.79 -5.15
N ARG A 127 -20.64 19.61 -5.57
CA ARG A 127 -20.24 19.75 -6.99
C ARG A 127 -19.07 18.85 -7.38
N GLY A 128 -18.46 18.11 -6.42
CA GLY A 128 -17.35 17.21 -6.68
C GLY A 128 -16.08 17.88 -7.21
N VAL A 129 -15.82 19.14 -6.83
CA VAL A 129 -14.67 19.91 -7.36
C VAL A 129 -13.40 19.80 -6.49
N LEU A 130 -13.54 19.31 -5.26
CA LEU A 130 -12.42 19.17 -4.33
C LEU A 130 -11.83 17.77 -4.45
N ASN A 131 -10.57 17.70 -4.88
CA ASN A 131 -9.84 16.43 -5.03
C ASN A 131 -10.69 15.32 -5.68
N PRO A 132 -11.12 15.48 -6.94
CA PRO A 132 -11.95 14.50 -7.61
C PRO A 132 -11.22 13.14 -7.69
N ASN A 133 -11.95 12.04 -7.50
CA ASN A 133 -11.45 10.67 -7.54
C ASN A 133 -10.40 10.29 -6.48
N VAL A 134 -10.23 11.10 -5.44
CA VAL A 134 -9.36 10.78 -4.31
C VAL A 134 -10.18 10.10 -3.22
N LEU A 135 -9.68 9.02 -2.65
CA LEU A 135 -10.23 8.21 -1.57
C LEU A 135 -11.44 7.34 -2.00
N ILE A 136 -12.46 7.91 -2.60
CA ILE A 136 -13.71 7.20 -2.94
C ILE A 136 -13.66 6.81 -4.42
N PRO A 137 -13.83 5.51 -4.77
CA PRO A 137 -13.89 5.06 -6.15
C PRO A 137 -15.04 5.71 -6.94
N PRO A 138 -14.87 5.96 -8.25
CA PRO A 138 -15.87 6.64 -9.09
C PRO A 138 -17.24 5.95 -9.14
N GLU A 139 -17.27 4.61 -9.11
CA GLU A 139 -18.51 3.82 -9.10
C GLU A 139 -19.37 4.03 -7.84
N TYR A 140 -18.81 4.69 -6.85
CA TYR A 140 -19.45 5.01 -5.58
C TYR A 140 -19.67 6.52 -5.38
N SER A 141 -19.36 7.36 -6.35
CA SER A 141 -19.49 8.83 -6.22
C SER A 141 -20.80 9.37 -6.80
#